data_0a4a95f13874495aff9b48014642e527
#
_entry.id   0a4a95f13874495aff9b48014642e527
#
_cell.length_a   1.000
_cell.length_b   1.000
_cell.length_c   1.000
_cell.angle_alpha   90.00
_cell.angle_beta   90.00
_cell.angle_gamma   90.00
#
_symmetry.space_group_name_H-M   'P 1'
#
loop_
_entity.id
_entity.type
_entity.pdbx_description
1 polymer ?
#
loop_
_entity_poly.entity_id
_entity_poly.type
_entity_poly.pdbx_seq_one_letter_code
_entity_poly.pdbx_strand_id
1 'polypeptide(L)' 'MTKETLLHATDLYTTIQKIKQLLTILEKNSIEDVKVRGFDWKPSTEQETRIRTAILADQREELERLKAELAAL' A
#
# COMPACT_ATOMS: atom_id res chain seq x y z
N MET A 1 -0.53 -14.72 -24.81
CA MET A 1 -0.76 -13.48 -24.07
C MET A 1 -0.63 -12.29 -25.02
N THR A 2 -1.60 -11.39 -25.03
CA THR A 2 -1.53 -10.19 -25.86
C THR A 2 -0.56 -9.17 -25.25
N LYS A 3 -0.17 -8.18 -26.07
CA LYS A 3 0.69 -7.08 -25.59
C LYS A 3 0.00 -6.31 -24.45
N GLU A 4 -1.31 -6.04 -24.59
CA GLU A 4 -2.09 -5.34 -23.58
C GLU A 4 -2.16 -6.13 -22.28
N THR A 5 -2.35 -7.45 -22.35
CA THR A 5 -2.36 -8.32 -21.18
C THR A 5 -1.00 -8.33 -20.49
N LEU A 6 0.08 -8.37 -21.26
CA LEU A 6 1.44 -8.34 -20.71
C LEU A 6 1.73 -7.01 -20.00
N LEU A 7 1.33 -5.88 -20.61
CA LEU A 7 1.49 -4.57 -19.99
C LEU A 7 0.68 -4.45 -18.73
N HIS A 8 -0.55 -4.95 -18.72
CA HIS A 8 -1.41 -4.95 -17.54
C HIS A 8 -0.80 -5.81 -16.42
N ALA A 9 -0.29 -7.00 -16.75
CA ALA A 9 0.38 -7.87 -15.79
C ALA A 9 1.61 -7.19 -15.19
N THR A 10 2.39 -6.47 -16.00
CA THR A 10 3.56 -5.73 -15.54
C THR A 10 3.17 -4.61 -14.57
N ASP A 11 2.09 -3.87 -14.88
CA ASP A 11 1.58 -2.80 -14.02
C ASP A 11 1.10 -3.36 -12.67
N LEU A 12 0.37 -4.47 -12.69
CA LEU A 12 -0.09 -5.15 -11.49
C LEU A 12 1.09 -5.60 -10.63
N TYR A 13 2.07 -6.23 -11.24
CA TYR A 13 3.28 -6.69 -10.55
C TYR A 13 4.02 -5.52 -9.89
N THR A 14 4.21 -4.42 -10.61
CA THR A 14 4.89 -3.23 -10.08
C THR A 14 4.13 -2.65 -8.89
N THR A 15 2.80 -2.54 -8.98
CA THR A 15 1.97 -2.05 -7.89
C THR A 15 2.04 -2.97 -6.68
N ILE A 16 2.00 -4.28 -6.89
CA ILE A 16 2.14 -5.28 -5.83
C ILE A 16 3.47 -5.11 -5.09
N GLN A 17 4.57 -4.91 -5.82
CA GLN A 17 5.88 -4.72 -5.19
C GLN A 17 5.94 -3.43 -4.37
N LYS A 18 5.32 -2.35 -4.84
CA LYS A 18 5.23 -1.09 -4.09
C LYS A 18 4.44 -1.26 -2.79
N ILE A 19 3.32 -1.98 -2.84
CA ILE A 19 2.51 -2.25 -1.65
C ILE A 19 3.29 -3.10 -0.64
N LYS A 20 3.99 -4.14 -1.09
CA LYS A 20 4.83 -4.97 -0.22
C LYS A 20 5.90 -4.13 0.47
N GLN A 21 6.53 -3.22 -0.25
CA GLN A 21 7.55 -2.32 0.29
C GLN A 21 6.93 -1.40 1.34
N LEU A 22 5.77 -0.80 1.05
CA LEU A 22 5.06 0.07 1.99
C LEU A 22 4.68 -0.68 3.27
N LEU A 23 4.16 -1.91 3.15
CA LEU A 23 3.81 -2.75 4.30
C LEU A 23 5.04 -3.01 5.18
N THR A 24 6.18 -3.33 4.56
CA THR A 24 7.42 -3.55 5.30
C THR A 24 7.86 -2.31 6.07
N ILE A 25 7.78 -1.15 5.43
CA ILE A 25 8.14 0.12 6.08
C ILE A 25 7.21 0.41 7.25
N LEU A 26 5.89 0.25 7.06
CA LEU A 26 4.90 0.54 8.10
C LEU A 26 4.97 -0.45 9.27
N GLU A 27 5.36 -1.69 9.03
CA GLU A 27 5.53 -2.68 10.09
C GLU A 27 6.72 -2.38 11.00
N LYS A 28 7.76 -1.75 10.44
CA LYS A 28 9.02 -1.48 11.15
C LYS A 28 9.14 -0.07 11.69
N ASN A 29 8.36 0.87 11.19
CA ASN A 29 8.49 2.28 11.50
C ASN A 29 7.16 2.90 11.88
N SER A 30 7.23 3.89 12.75
CA SER A 30 6.06 4.70 13.10
C SER A 30 5.85 5.80 12.07
N ILE A 31 4.61 6.26 11.96
CA ILE A 31 4.28 7.42 11.14
C ILE A 31 4.66 8.67 11.93
N GLU A 32 5.62 9.43 11.43
CA GLU A 32 6.08 10.65 12.11
C GLU A 32 5.19 11.85 11.81
N ASP A 33 4.85 12.03 10.53
CA ASP A 33 4.07 13.17 10.06
C ASP A 33 2.99 12.72 9.09
N VAL A 34 1.86 13.44 9.13
CA VAL A 34 0.82 13.31 8.12
C VAL A 34 0.74 14.65 7.40
N LYS A 35 0.88 14.62 6.08
CA LYS A 35 0.86 15.81 5.23
C LYS A 35 -0.31 15.73 4.27
N VAL A 36 -1.17 16.76 4.30
CA VAL A 36 -2.30 16.87 3.39
C VAL A 36 -2.31 18.30 2.83
N ARG A 37 -2.13 18.43 1.52
CA ARG A 37 -2.15 19.71 0.81
C ARG A 37 -1.29 20.78 1.47
N GLY A 38 -0.08 20.40 1.93
CA GLY A 38 0.84 21.33 2.58
C GLY A 38 0.58 21.56 4.06
N PHE A 39 -0.47 20.98 4.62
CA PHE A 39 -0.72 20.99 6.04
C PHE A 39 -0.01 19.81 6.68
N ASP A 40 0.93 20.11 7.59
CA ASP A 40 1.67 19.08 8.33
C ASP A 40 1.05 18.90 9.70
N TRP A 41 0.85 17.65 10.09
CA TRP A 41 0.27 17.29 11.36
C TRP A 41 1.01 16.10 11.94
N LYS A 42 1.35 16.21 13.25
CA LYS A 42 1.97 15.11 13.96
C LYS A 42 0.93 14.39 14.79
N PRO A 43 0.64 13.13 14.48
CA PRO A 43 -0.32 12.36 15.28
C PRO A 43 0.24 12.05 16.66
N SER A 44 -0.63 11.94 17.66
CA SER A 44 -0.26 11.41 18.96
C SER A 44 0.07 9.92 18.82
N THR A 45 0.68 9.31 19.84
CA THR A 45 1.00 7.89 19.82
C THR A 45 -0.23 7.02 19.57
N GLU A 46 -1.35 7.35 20.19
CA GLU A 46 -2.59 6.61 20.00
C GLU A 46 -3.17 6.79 18.59
N GLN A 47 -3.14 8.02 18.07
CA GLN A 47 -3.58 8.32 16.71
C GLN A 47 -2.71 7.63 15.68
N GLU A 48 -1.38 7.67 15.89
CA GLU A 48 -0.42 7.00 14.99
C GLU A 48 -0.73 5.52 14.90
N THR A 49 -0.94 4.85 16.03
CA THR A 49 -1.26 3.43 16.05
C THR A 49 -2.53 3.13 15.27
N ARG A 50 -3.58 3.93 15.45
CA ARG A 50 -4.84 3.74 14.71
C ARG A 50 -4.69 3.98 13.23
N ILE A 51 -3.98 5.05 12.84
CA ILE A 51 -3.75 5.39 11.43
C ILE A 51 -2.92 4.28 10.77
N ARG A 52 -1.82 3.88 11.40
CA ARG A 52 -0.94 2.84 10.87
C ARG A 52 -1.69 1.51 10.72
N THR A 53 -2.46 1.11 11.72
CA THR A 53 -3.26 -0.11 11.68
C THR A 53 -4.27 -0.07 10.54
N ALA A 54 -4.95 1.06 10.35
CA ALA A 54 -5.91 1.23 9.26
C ALA A 54 -5.25 1.14 7.89
N ILE A 55 -4.09 1.78 7.70
CA ILE A 55 -3.36 1.72 6.44
C ILE A 55 -2.86 0.31 6.16
N LEU A 56 -2.31 -0.38 7.17
CA LEU A 56 -1.86 -1.75 7.02
C LEU A 56 -2.99 -2.68 6.60
N ALA A 57 -4.15 -2.57 7.24
CA ALA A 57 -5.32 -3.38 6.90
C ALA A 57 -5.79 -3.12 5.48
N ASP A 58 -5.90 -1.85 5.09
CA ASP A 58 -6.31 -1.46 3.75
C ASP A 58 -5.33 -1.97 2.68
N GLN A 59 -4.03 -1.80 2.91
CA GLN A 59 -3.02 -2.22 1.95
C GLN A 59 -2.91 -3.73 1.82
N ARG A 60 -3.11 -4.47 2.91
CA ARG A 60 -3.15 -5.95 2.85
C ARG A 60 -4.33 -6.44 2.04
N GLU A 61 -5.48 -5.82 2.19
CA GLU A 61 -6.69 -6.15 1.41
C GLU A 61 -6.46 -5.84 -0.07
N GLU A 62 -5.90 -4.67 -0.38
CA GLU A 62 -5.58 -4.28 -1.75
C GLU A 62 -4.56 -5.23 -2.39
N LEU A 63 -3.55 -5.66 -1.61
CA LEU A 63 -2.55 -6.61 -2.08
C LEU A 63 -3.19 -7.94 -2.49
N GLU A 64 -4.09 -8.47 -1.68
CA GLU A 64 -4.79 -9.72 -2.00
C GLU A 64 -5.67 -9.58 -3.23
N ARG A 65 -6.34 -8.44 -3.39
CA ARG A 65 -7.15 -8.15 -4.57
C ARG A 65 -6.30 -8.12 -5.84
N LEU A 66 -5.16 -7.46 -5.79
CA LEU A 66 -4.25 -7.35 -6.95
C LEU A 66 -3.60 -8.68 -7.30
N LYS A 67 -3.24 -9.48 -6.30
CA LYS A 67 -2.71 -10.83 -6.53
C LYS A 67 -3.75 -11.71 -7.23
N ALA A 68 -5.00 -11.65 -6.80
CA ALA A 68 -6.09 -12.40 -7.42
C ALA A 68 -6.31 -11.94 -8.87
N GLU A 69 -6.27 -10.64 -9.11
CA GLU A 69 -6.41 -10.08 -10.46
C GLU A 69 -5.27 -10.53 -11.36
N LEU A 70 -4.04 -10.51 -10.87
CA LEU A 70 -2.88 -10.97 -11.63
C LEU A 70 -2.98 -12.47 -11.94
N ALA A 71 -3.41 -13.28 -10.99
CA ALA A 71 -3.58 -14.72 -11.18
C ALA A 71 -4.69 -15.05 -12.20
N ALA A 72 -5.65 -14.15 -12.40
CA ALA A 72 -6.75 -14.33 -13.34
C ALA A 72 -6.36 -13.98 -14.78
N LEU A 73 -5.22 -13.39 -15.02
CA LEU A 73 -4.74 -13.11 -16.37
C LEU A 73 -4.14 -14.39 -16.98
#